data_ec0eab7f9013b782b4f91ca92f3987fb
#
_entry.id   ec0eab7f9013b782b4f91ca92f3987fb
#
_cell.length_a   1.000
_cell.length_b   1.000
_cell.length_c   1.000
_cell.angle_alpha   90.00
_cell.angle_beta   90.00
_cell.angle_gamma   90.00
#
_symmetry.space_group_name_H-M   'P 1'
#
loop_
_entity.id
_entity.type
_entity.pdbx_description
1 polymer ?
#
loop_
_entity_poly.entity_id
_entity_poly.type
_entity_poly.pdbx_seq_one_letter_code
_entity_poly.pdbx_strand_id
1 'polypeptide(L)'
;MFYINQRWLGGLLTNWTTVQKSVKRLQELDEMATDGRYDLMTKKEVIKLERERKHLQANLAGIKNMRRLPDALFVVDSNNETIAVKEARKLGIPVVAVVDTTCDPTLVDYTIPGNDDAARAIQLYCDLI
;
A
#
# COMPACT_ATOMS: atom_id res chain seq x y z
N MET A 1 -2.18 8.19 8.93
CA MET A 1 -2.89 7.23 8.07
C MET A 1 -1.92 6.65 7.06
N PHE A 2 -2.05 5.35 6.77
CA PHE A 2 -1.18 4.65 5.81
C PHE A 2 -1.96 4.41 4.51
N TYR A 3 -1.24 4.31 3.39
CA TYR A 3 -1.88 4.19 2.08
C TYR A 3 -1.08 3.30 1.13
N ILE A 4 -1.77 2.76 0.12
CA ILE A 4 -1.19 2.14 -1.06
C ILE A 4 -1.81 2.82 -2.29
N ASN A 5 -1.00 3.48 -3.09
CA ASN A 5 -1.42 4.17 -4.31
C ASN A 5 -0.87 3.54 -5.59
N GLN A 6 -0.13 2.46 -5.45
CA GLN A 6 0.34 1.63 -6.55
C GLN A 6 -0.37 0.28 -6.50
N ARG A 7 0.10 -0.68 -7.25
CA ARG A 7 -0.48 -2.01 -7.25
C ARG A 7 -0.44 -2.64 -5.86
N TRP A 8 -1.55 -3.22 -5.43
CA TRP A 8 -1.60 -4.04 -4.23
C TRP A 8 -0.80 -5.32 -4.44
N LEU A 9 0.21 -5.53 -3.63
CA LEU A 9 1.02 -6.73 -3.67
C LEU A 9 0.29 -7.87 -2.97
N GLY A 10 0.15 -9.02 -3.63
CA GLY A 10 -0.47 -10.19 -3.02
C GLY A 10 0.22 -10.58 -1.72
N GLY A 11 -0.57 -10.79 -0.67
CA GLY A 11 -0.06 -11.11 0.66
C GLY A 11 0.33 -9.91 1.52
N LEU A 12 0.01 -8.68 1.10
CA LEU A 12 0.38 -7.48 1.85
C LEU A 12 -0.14 -7.49 3.29
N LEU A 13 -1.30 -8.03 3.54
CA LEU A 13 -1.86 -8.21 4.87
C LEU A 13 -1.68 -9.63 5.40
N THR A 14 -1.98 -10.64 4.59
CA THR A 14 -1.92 -12.03 5.00
C THR A 14 -0.51 -12.56 5.19
N ASN A 15 0.48 -11.97 4.51
CA ASN A 15 1.90 -12.28 4.65
C ASN A 15 2.68 -11.05 5.17
N TRP A 16 2.17 -10.44 6.21
CA TRP A 16 2.69 -9.21 6.78
C TRP A 16 4.14 -9.33 7.25
N THR A 17 4.54 -10.48 7.78
CA THR A 17 5.93 -10.71 8.22
C THR A 17 6.93 -10.55 7.08
N THR A 18 6.60 -11.04 5.88
CA THR A 18 7.45 -10.87 4.69
C THR A 18 7.46 -9.41 4.23
N VAL A 19 6.31 -8.74 4.26
CA VAL A 19 6.19 -7.31 3.91
C VAL A 19 7.00 -6.45 4.86
N GLN A 20 7.00 -6.74 6.16
CA GLN A 20 7.83 -6.04 7.14
C GLN A 20 9.32 -6.14 6.81
N LYS A 21 9.80 -7.27 6.31
CA LYS A 21 11.20 -7.42 5.87
C LYS A 21 11.52 -6.47 4.72
N SER A 22 10.61 -6.34 3.76
CA SER A 22 10.76 -5.41 2.64
C SER A 22 10.74 -3.95 3.10
N VAL A 23 9.88 -3.61 4.05
CA VAL A 23 9.85 -2.27 4.65
C VAL A 23 11.15 -1.95 5.39
N LYS A 24 11.68 -2.90 6.15
CA LYS A 24 12.99 -2.74 6.83
C LYS A 24 14.12 -2.56 5.82
N ARG A 25 14.08 -3.29 4.71
CA ARG A 25 15.05 -3.14 3.63
C ARG A 25 14.99 -1.75 3.01
N LEU A 26 13.79 -1.22 2.79
CA LEU A 26 13.62 0.15 2.30
C LEU A 26 14.20 1.18 3.27
N GLN A 27 13.94 1.04 4.56
CA GLN A 27 14.49 1.92 5.59
C GLN A 27 16.02 1.85 5.63
N GLU A 28 16.60 0.67 5.52
CA GLU A 28 18.05 0.46 5.45
C GLU A 28 18.65 1.17 4.22
N LEU A 29 18.03 1.03 3.06
CA LEU A 29 18.49 1.69 1.82
C LEU A 29 18.39 3.21 1.92
N ASP A 30 17.35 3.75 2.56
CA ASP A 30 17.24 5.19 2.81
C ASP A 30 18.36 5.69 3.74
N GLU A 31 18.71 4.94 4.77
CA GLU A 31 19.83 5.26 5.65
C GLU A 31 21.15 5.24 4.90
N MET A 32 21.40 4.21 4.08
CA MET A 32 22.62 4.08 3.29
C MET A 32 22.81 5.25 2.32
N ALA A 33 21.72 5.82 1.80
CA ALA A 33 21.77 6.97 0.90
C ALA A 33 22.18 8.26 1.62
N THR A 34 21.98 8.36 2.94
CA THR A 34 22.19 9.57 3.73
C THR A 34 23.39 9.51 4.66
N ASP A 35 23.89 8.33 5.04
CA ASP A 35 24.96 8.16 6.03
C ASP A 35 26.38 8.05 5.43
N GLY A 36 26.52 8.21 4.12
CA GLY A 36 27.82 8.18 3.45
C GLY A 36 28.31 6.80 3.02
N ARG A 37 27.55 5.73 3.24
CA ARG A 37 27.95 4.39 2.80
C ARG A 37 28.11 4.27 1.28
N TYR A 38 27.35 5.04 0.51
CA TYR A 38 27.47 5.07 -0.95
C TYR A 38 28.82 5.58 -1.43
N ASP A 39 29.48 6.43 -0.67
CA ASP A 39 30.80 6.97 -1.02
C ASP A 39 31.90 5.91 -0.98
N LEU A 40 31.67 4.82 -0.25
CA LEU A 40 32.57 3.68 -0.10
C LEU A 40 32.34 2.58 -1.14
N MET A 41 31.32 2.73 -1.99
CA MET A 41 30.90 1.73 -2.96
C MET A 41 31.24 2.13 -4.39
N THR A 42 31.29 1.13 -5.30
CA THR A 42 31.44 1.38 -6.72
C THR A 42 30.17 1.99 -7.31
N LYS A 43 30.28 2.72 -8.40
CA LYS A 43 29.11 3.30 -9.10
C LYS A 43 28.09 2.23 -9.48
N LYS A 44 28.54 1.04 -9.90
CA LYS A 44 27.67 -0.07 -10.27
C LYS A 44 26.83 -0.56 -9.10
N GLU A 45 27.44 -0.69 -7.92
CA GLU A 45 26.76 -1.08 -6.69
C GLU A 45 25.73 -0.05 -6.26
N VAL A 46 26.09 1.25 -6.30
CA VAL A 46 25.18 2.37 -5.97
C VAL A 46 23.98 2.39 -6.91
N ILE A 47 24.19 2.22 -8.21
CA ILE A 47 23.08 2.20 -9.19
C ILE A 47 22.13 1.03 -8.90
N LYS A 48 22.66 -0.15 -8.57
CA LYS A 48 21.84 -1.31 -8.24
C LYS A 48 20.98 -1.07 -6.97
N LEU A 49 21.59 -0.52 -5.93
CA LEU A 49 20.90 -0.22 -4.68
C LEU A 49 19.84 0.87 -4.87
N GLU A 50 20.13 1.89 -5.67
CA GLU A 50 19.18 2.96 -5.97
C GLU A 50 17.96 2.45 -6.77
N ARG A 51 18.15 1.51 -7.68
CA ARG A 51 17.03 0.85 -8.39
C ARG A 51 16.15 0.07 -7.43
N GLU A 52 16.75 -0.69 -6.54
CA GLU A 52 16.04 -1.44 -5.50
C GLU A 52 15.25 -0.49 -4.59
N ARG A 53 15.88 0.58 -4.13
CA ARG A 53 15.24 1.60 -3.29
C ARG A 53 14.03 2.24 -3.97
N LYS A 54 14.17 2.67 -5.23
CA LYS A 54 13.07 3.24 -6.01
C LYS A 54 11.91 2.29 -6.18
N HIS A 55 12.19 1.02 -6.46
CA HIS A 55 11.16 0.00 -6.60
C HIS A 55 10.39 -0.23 -5.30
N LEU A 56 11.10 -0.38 -4.20
CA LEU A 56 10.48 -0.57 -2.88
C LEU A 56 9.70 0.69 -2.45
N GLN A 57 10.24 1.87 -2.70
CA GLN A 57 9.58 3.12 -2.37
C GLN A 57 8.28 3.30 -3.16
N ALA A 58 8.28 3.00 -4.46
CA ALA A 58 7.07 3.09 -5.27
C ALA A 58 5.93 2.23 -4.70
N ASN A 59 6.24 1.03 -4.22
CA ASN A 59 5.22 0.09 -3.75
C ASN A 59 4.89 0.23 -2.25
N LEU A 60 5.84 0.65 -1.42
CA LEU A 60 5.75 0.55 0.04
C LEU A 60 5.87 1.89 0.78
N ALA A 61 6.06 3.01 0.08
CA ALA A 61 6.26 4.31 0.74
C ALA A 61 5.12 4.68 1.69
N GLY A 62 3.88 4.39 1.30
CA GLY A 62 2.69 4.71 2.09
C GLY A 62 2.55 3.90 3.38
N ILE A 63 3.24 2.77 3.49
CA ILE A 63 3.22 1.89 4.67
C ILE A 63 4.58 1.77 5.36
N LYS A 64 5.54 2.58 4.97
CA LYS A 64 6.92 2.55 5.49
C LYS A 64 6.99 2.60 7.01
N ASN A 65 6.12 3.39 7.64
CA ASN A 65 6.06 3.57 9.09
C ASN A 65 5.00 2.70 9.78
N MET A 66 4.31 1.84 9.05
CA MET A 66 3.29 0.97 9.61
C MET A 66 3.95 -0.21 10.32
N ARG A 67 3.72 -0.34 11.63
CA ARG A 67 4.37 -1.35 12.47
C ARG A 67 3.52 -2.60 12.71
N ARG A 68 2.22 -2.49 12.50
CA ARG A 68 1.25 -3.55 12.73
C ARG A 68 0.19 -3.55 11.65
N LEU A 69 -0.61 -4.62 11.57
CA LEU A 69 -1.76 -4.67 10.68
C LEU A 69 -2.73 -3.53 10.99
N PRO A 70 -3.38 -2.96 9.95
CA PRO A 70 -4.34 -1.88 10.14
C PRO A 70 -5.60 -2.36 10.87
N ASP A 71 -6.27 -1.45 11.57
CA ASP A 71 -7.54 -1.71 12.24
C ASP A 71 -8.73 -1.72 11.28
N ALA A 72 -8.61 -1.00 10.17
CA ALA A 72 -9.61 -0.93 9.11
C ALA A 72 -8.94 -0.66 7.77
N LEU A 73 -9.59 -1.07 6.69
CA LEU A 73 -9.15 -0.85 5.32
C LEU A 73 -10.18 0.00 4.59
N PHE A 74 -9.75 1.11 3.99
CA PHE A 74 -10.57 1.91 3.09
C PHE A 74 -10.16 1.64 1.65
N VAL A 75 -11.13 1.23 0.82
CA VAL A 75 -10.92 0.87 -0.58
C VAL A 75 -11.77 1.77 -1.47
N VAL A 76 -11.17 2.37 -2.50
CA VAL A 76 -11.89 3.24 -3.43
C VAL A 76 -12.57 2.43 -4.53
N ASP A 77 -11.94 1.40 -5.08
CA ASP A 77 -12.50 0.58 -6.14
C ASP A 77 -12.44 -0.90 -5.76
N SER A 78 -13.52 -1.40 -5.19
CA SER A 78 -13.58 -2.77 -4.69
C SER A 78 -13.53 -3.83 -5.80
N ASN A 79 -13.92 -3.50 -7.02
CA ASN A 79 -13.84 -4.42 -8.15
C ASN A 79 -12.39 -4.66 -8.60
N ASN A 80 -11.60 -3.60 -8.66
CA ASN A 80 -10.18 -3.69 -9.02
C ASN A 80 -9.31 -4.15 -7.86
N GLU A 81 -9.73 -3.85 -6.62
CA GLU A 81 -8.97 -4.16 -5.41
C GLU A 81 -9.50 -5.40 -4.68
N THR A 82 -9.94 -6.41 -5.43
CA THR A 82 -10.52 -7.65 -4.86
C THR A 82 -9.55 -8.41 -3.98
N ILE A 83 -8.26 -8.39 -4.30
CA ILE A 83 -7.23 -9.07 -3.50
C ILE A 83 -7.13 -8.44 -2.12
N ALA A 84 -7.09 -7.11 -2.04
CA ALA A 84 -7.04 -6.37 -0.77
C ALA A 84 -8.26 -6.67 0.10
N VAL A 85 -9.45 -6.67 -0.48
CA VAL A 85 -10.70 -6.96 0.22
C VAL A 85 -10.71 -8.40 0.76
N LYS A 86 -10.31 -9.37 -0.05
CA LYS A 86 -10.23 -10.78 0.37
C LYS A 86 -9.23 -10.99 1.50
N GLU A 87 -8.07 -10.36 1.43
CA GLU A 87 -7.06 -10.45 2.49
C GLU A 87 -7.55 -9.84 3.79
N ALA A 88 -8.16 -8.66 3.75
CA ALA A 88 -8.73 -8.00 4.93
C ALA A 88 -9.81 -8.86 5.58
N ARG A 89 -10.72 -9.43 4.79
CA ARG A 89 -11.77 -10.32 5.30
C ARG A 89 -11.21 -11.58 5.94
N LYS A 90 -10.19 -12.17 5.34
CA LYS A 90 -9.52 -13.35 5.89
C LYS A 90 -8.93 -13.10 7.27
N LEU A 91 -8.45 -11.88 7.52
CA LEU A 91 -7.85 -11.48 8.79
C LEU A 91 -8.84 -10.83 9.77
N GLY A 92 -10.11 -10.71 9.39
CA GLY A 92 -11.12 -10.06 10.22
C GLY A 92 -10.99 -8.53 10.31
N ILE A 93 -10.31 -7.91 9.35
CA ILE A 93 -10.16 -6.46 9.28
C ILE A 93 -11.39 -5.88 8.59
N PRO A 94 -12.11 -4.91 9.22
CA PRO A 94 -13.25 -4.25 8.59
C PRO A 94 -12.85 -3.51 7.32
N VAL A 95 -13.67 -3.64 6.27
CA VAL A 95 -13.46 -2.96 4.99
C VAL A 95 -14.53 -1.93 4.77
N VAL A 96 -14.13 -0.68 4.55
CA VAL A 96 -14.97 0.42 4.11
C VAL A 96 -14.64 0.70 2.65
N ALA A 97 -15.63 0.66 1.77
CA ALA A 97 -15.41 0.85 0.34
C ALA A 97 -16.38 1.84 -0.27
N VAL A 98 -15.89 2.65 -1.20
CA VAL A 98 -16.71 3.40 -2.11
C VAL A 98 -17.19 2.41 -3.18
N VAL A 99 -18.51 2.25 -3.31
CA VAL A 99 -19.12 1.32 -4.27
C VAL A 99 -19.97 2.07 -5.28
N ASP A 100 -19.81 1.72 -6.52
CA ASP A 100 -20.67 2.12 -7.63
C ASP A 100 -21.71 1.02 -7.90
N THR A 101 -22.63 1.28 -8.82
CA THR A 101 -23.72 0.35 -9.19
C THR A 101 -23.23 -1.01 -9.68
N THR A 102 -21.99 -1.08 -10.18
CA THR A 102 -21.37 -2.33 -10.70
C THR A 102 -20.70 -3.18 -9.62
N CYS A 103 -20.58 -2.68 -8.38
CA CYS A 103 -19.91 -3.37 -7.30
C CYS A 103 -20.87 -4.23 -6.49
N ASP A 104 -20.38 -5.38 -5.99
CA ASP A 104 -21.11 -6.21 -5.05
C ASP A 104 -20.93 -5.68 -3.62
N PRO A 105 -21.98 -5.11 -2.98
CA PRO A 105 -21.87 -4.55 -1.64
C PRO A 105 -21.69 -5.61 -0.54
N THR A 106 -21.91 -6.89 -0.83
CA THR A 106 -21.77 -7.96 0.16
C THR A 106 -20.32 -8.30 0.46
N LEU A 107 -19.37 -7.85 -0.37
CA LEU A 107 -17.94 -8.12 -0.21
C LEU A 107 -17.26 -7.22 0.83
N VAL A 108 -17.91 -6.14 1.26
CA VAL A 108 -17.37 -5.15 2.18
C VAL A 108 -18.27 -4.98 3.39
N ASP A 109 -17.68 -4.57 4.52
CA ASP A 109 -18.43 -4.40 5.77
C ASP A 109 -19.25 -3.10 5.79
N TYR A 110 -18.69 -2.03 5.21
CA TYR A 110 -19.33 -0.72 5.12
C TYR A 110 -19.23 -0.20 3.70
N THR A 111 -20.35 0.21 3.13
CA THR A 111 -20.42 0.73 1.77
C THR A 111 -20.69 2.24 1.78
N ILE A 112 -19.96 2.96 0.94
CA ILE A 112 -20.21 4.37 0.66
C ILE A 112 -20.63 4.44 -0.81
N PRO A 113 -21.89 4.77 -1.11
CA PRO A 113 -22.33 4.90 -2.50
C PRO A 113 -21.66 6.12 -3.14
N GLY A 114 -21.06 5.92 -4.30
CA GLY A 114 -20.36 6.98 -5.00
C GLY A 114 -19.67 6.50 -6.26
N ASN A 115 -19.13 7.46 -7.01
CA ASN A 115 -18.34 7.16 -8.21
C ASN A 115 -16.93 6.72 -7.80
N ASP A 116 -16.50 5.56 -8.28
CA ASP A 116 -15.21 4.94 -7.97
C ASP A 116 -14.19 5.01 -9.12
N ASP A 117 -14.52 5.61 -10.26
CA ASP A 117 -13.66 5.66 -11.44
C ASP A 117 -13.27 7.08 -11.88
N ALA A 118 -13.97 8.12 -11.44
CA ALA A 118 -13.63 9.50 -11.77
C ALA A 118 -12.51 10.05 -10.87
N ALA A 119 -11.45 10.59 -11.45
CA ALA A 119 -10.31 11.13 -10.73
C ALA A 119 -10.67 12.20 -9.70
N ARG A 120 -11.62 13.08 -10.03
CA ARG A 120 -12.09 14.14 -9.10
C ARG A 120 -12.83 13.58 -7.89
N ALA A 121 -13.64 12.55 -8.09
CA ALA A 121 -14.33 11.87 -7.00
C ALA A 121 -13.34 11.16 -6.07
N ILE A 122 -12.36 10.45 -6.61
CA ILE A 122 -11.31 9.78 -5.86
C ILE A 122 -10.50 10.79 -5.04
N GLN A 123 -10.15 11.94 -5.63
CA GLN A 123 -9.44 13.00 -4.92
C GLN A 123 -10.26 13.53 -3.73
N LEU A 124 -11.55 13.73 -3.92
CA LEU A 124 -12.43 14.16 -2.84
C LEU A 124 -12.43 13.17 -1.68
N TYR A 125 -12.52 11.88 -1.96
CA TYR A 125 -12.51 10.84 -0.91
C TYR A 125 -11.18 10.83 -0.15
N CYS A 126 -10.06 10.93 -0.86
CA CYS A 126 -8.74 10.99 -0.22
C CYS A 126 -8.56 12.26 0.61
N ASP A 127 -9.09 13.38 0.19
CA ASP A 127 -8.99 14.65 0.92
C ASP A 127 -9.85 14.65 2.21
N LEU A 128 -10.96 13.91 2.23
CA LEU A 128 -11.86 13.81 3.37
C LEU A 128 -11.40 12.82 4.44
N ILE A 129 -10.53 11.90 4.09
CA ILE A 129 -9.96 10.92 5.01
C ILE A 129 -8.71 11.52 5.67
#